data_036c32ada5155de44e1164901fbf0142
#
_entry.id   036c32ada5155de44e1164901fbf0142
#
_cell.length_a   1.000
_cell.length_b   1.000
_cell.length_c   1.000
_cell.angle_alpha   90.00
_cell.angle_beta   90.00
_cell.angle_gamma   90.00
#
_symmetry.space_group_name_H-M   'P 1'
#
loop_
_entity.id
_entity.type
_entity.pdbx_description
1 polymer ?
#
loop_
_entity_poly.entity_id
_entity_poly.type
_entity_poly.pdbx_seq_one_letter_code
_entity_poly.pdbx_strand_id
1 'polypeptide(L)'
;MKQLFEFFPLIVFFAVYYKSDKDLYLSIAAVIVATFISLIAIYFKERKISTMMLVSTIILVVFGGLSIFLKNEIFFKMKPTIINALFAAVLIGSTLINKPVLKMLLNSSLKLTDEGWGLMNKMWSSFFILLAVLNEIVWRTQTTDVWVNFKVFGIMGITIVFTIIQIPLL
;
A
#
# COMPACT_ATOMS: atom_id res chain seq x y z
N MET A 1 -1.03 6.90 27.49
CA MET A 1 -0.11 7.91 26.97
C MET A 1 0.54 7.49 25.65
N LYS A 2 0.90 6.22 25.44
CA LYS A 2 1.44 5.70 24.15
C LYS A 2 0.49 6.00 22.98
N GLN A 3 -0.78 5.72 23.13
CA GLN A 3 -1.81 5.98 22.12
C GLN A 3 -1.87 7.47 21.71
N LEU A 4 -1.67 8.40 22.64
CA LEU A 4 -1.62 9.82 22.34
C LEU A 4 -0.48 10.18 21.36
N PHE A 5 0.70 9.59 21.54
CA PHE A 5 1.82 9.79 20.61
C PHE A 5 1.62 9.09 19.26
N GLU A 6 0.87 7.99 19.24
CA GLU A 6 0.51 7.29 17.99
C GLU A 6 -0.53 8.07 17.17
N PHE A 7 -1.46 8.77 17.83
CA PHE A 7 -2.46 9.60 17.15
C PHE A 7 -2.01 11.04 16.87
N PHE A 8 -0.95 11.50 17.52
CA PHE A 8 -0.43 12.87 17.34
C PHE A 8 -0.15 13.24 15.87
N PRO A 9 0.53 12.41 15.06
CA PRO A 9 0.75 12.72 13.65
C PRO A 9 -0.54 12.91 12.85
N LEU A 10 -1.58 12.13 13.15
CA LEU A 10 -2.88 12.23 12.49
C LEU A 10 -3.57 13.56 12.83
N ILE A 11 -3.51 13.98 14.08
CA ILE A 11 -4.05 15.27 14.53
C ILE A 11 -3.34 16.42 13.83
N VAL A 12 -2.00 16.35 13.73
CA VAL A 12 -1.20 17.36 13.03
C VAL A 12 -1.55 17.41 11.54
N PHE A 13 -1.74 16.25 10.90
CA PHE A 13 -2.17 16.18 9.50
C PHE A 13 -3.47 16.97 9.27
N PHE A 14 -4.52 16.67 10.03
CA PHE A 14 -5.80 17.33 9.87
C PHE A 14 -5.74 18.81 10.25
N ALA A 15 -5.01 19.17 11.30
CA ALA A 15 -4.87 20.58 11.71
C ALA A 15 -4.19 21.41 10.63
N VAL A 16 -3.12 20.89 10.02
CA VAL A 16 -2.44 21.57 8.90
C VAL A 16 -3.30 21.58 7.65
N TYR A 17 -3.94 20.46 7.32
CA TYR A 17 -4.81 20.35 6.15
C TYR A 17 -5.94 21.39 6.14
N TYR A 18 -6.62 21.56 7.27
CA TYR A 18 -7.70 22.56 7.37
C TYR A 18 -7.19 24.00 7.48
N LYS A 19 -6.00 24.24 8.03
CA LYS A 19 -5.42 25.59 8.13
C LYS A 19 -4.74 26.08 6.85
N SER A 20 -4.32 25.19 5.98
CA SER A 20 -3.59 25.48 4.75
C SER A 20 -4.47 25.44 3.50
N ASP A 21 -5.75 25.76 3.62
CA ASP A 21 -6.72 25.70 2.50
C ASP A 21 -6.71 24.37 1.75
N LYS A 22 -6.60 23.26 2.51
CA LYS A 22 -6.53 21.88 2.01
C LYS A 22 -5.28 21.56 1.19
N ASP A 23 -4.16 22.20 1.48
CA ASP A 23 -2.88 21.83 0.89
C ASP A 23 -2.44 20.44 1.40
N LEU A 24 -2.56 19.45 0.51
CA LEU A 24 -2.22 18.07 0.82
C LEU A 24 -0.71 17.88 1.01
N TYR A 25 0.11 18.57 0.24
CA TYR A 25 1.57 18.40 0.28
C TYR A 25 2.16 18.96 1.57
N LEU A 26 1.69 20.12 2.00
CA LEU A 26 2.06 20.71 3.28
C LEU A 26 1.62 19.82 4.45
N SER A 27 0.44 19.24 4.36
CA SER A 27 -0.09 18.31 5.37
C SER A 27 0.72 17.02 5.45
N ILE A 28 1.15 16.47 4.31
CA ILE A 28 2.04 15.29 4.26
C ILE A 28 3.40 15.62 4.86
N ALA A 29 3.98 16.77 4.56
CA ALA A 29 5.24 17.20 5.17
C ALA A 29 5.10 17.32 6.70
N ALA A 30 4.02 17.93 7.17
CA ALA A 30 3.74 18.10 8.59
C ALA A 30 3.56 16.76 9.31
N VAL A 31 2.85 15.79 8.71
CA VAL A 31 2.67 14.46 9.32
C VAL A 31 3.97 13.67 9.36
N ILE A 32 4.85 13.80 8.38
CA ILE A 32 6.17 13.17 8.41
C ILE A 32 6.98 13.70 9.60
N VAL A 33 7.06 15.02 9.76
CA VAL A 33 7.77 15.66 10.87
C VAL A 33 7.16 15.24 12.22
N ALA A 34 5.84 15.28 12.34
CA ALA A 34 5.15 14.88 13.57
C ALA A 34 5.39 13.39 13.91
N THR A 35 5.50 12.52 12.90
CA THR A 35 5.81 11.09 13.09
C THR A 35 7.22 10.90 13.64
N PHE A 36 8.21 11.64 13.13
CA PHE A 36 9.56 11.60 13.69
C PHE A 36 9.60 12.10 15.14
N ILE A 37 8.89 13.18 15.45
CA ILE A 37 8.77 13.68 16.83
C ILE A 37 8.16 12.61 17.73
N SER A 38 7.09 11.96 17.29
CA SER A 38 6.44 10.87 18.02
C SER A 38 7.35 9.67 18.24
N LEU A 39 8.13 9.27 17.23
CA LEU A 39 9.12 8.20 17.35
C LEU A 39 10.18 8.51 18.39
N ILE A 40 10.73 9.73 18.34
CA ILE A 40 11.74 10.18 19.28
C ILE A 40 11.16 10.20 20.70
N ALA A 41 9.96 10.74 20.90
CA ALA A 41 9.31 10.80 22.20
C ALA A 41 9.03 9.39 22.78
N ILE A 42 8.55 8.45 21.95
CA ILE A 42 8.32 7.06 22.36
C ILE A 42 9.63 6.37 22.70
N TYR A 43 10.67 6.57 21.89
CA TYR A 43 11.99 5.99 22.14
C TYR A 43 12.59 6.44 23.49
N PHE A 44 12.52 7.74 23.79
CA PHE A 44 13.02 8.24 25.07
C PHE A 44 12.22 7.73 26.26
N LYS A 45 10.94 7.50 26.11
CA LYS A 45 10.06 7.06 27.17
C LYS A 45 10.07 5.54 27.39
N GLU A 46 10.00 4.76 26.33
CA GLU A 46 9.83 3.31 26.40
C GLU A 46 11.13 2.55 26.07
N ARG A 47 12.17 3.24 25.58
CA ARG A 47 13.44 2.65 25.11
C ARG A 47 13.27 1.55 24.08
N LYS A 48 12.08 1.41 23.50
CA LYS A 48 11.73 0.43 22.47
C LYS A 48 10.78 1.08 21.45
N ILE A 49 10.99 0.78 20.19
CA ILE A 49 10.08 1.12 19.09
C ILE A 49 9.50 -0.17 18.56
N SER A 50 8.18 -0.24 18.36
CA SER A 50 7.57 -1.43 17.78
C SER A 50 7.94 -1.55 16.30
N THR A 51 8.16 -2.77 15.83
CA THR A 51 8.44 -3.05 14.41
C THR A 51 7.35 -2.50 13.49
N MET A 52 6.08 -2.60 13.93
CA MET A 52 4.94 -2.06 13.19
C MET A 52 5.04 -0.54 13.00
N MET A 53 5.44 0.19 14.04
CA MET A 53 5.62 1.64 13.98
C MET A 53 6.78 2.04 13.07
N LEU A 54 7.89 1.28 13.09
CA LEU A 54 9.01 1.50 12.17
C LEU A 54 8.60 1.30 10.72
N VAL A 55 7.92 0.18 10.42
CA VAL A 55 7.45 -0.13 9.07
C VAL A 55 6.48 0.94 8.58
N SER A 56 5.50 1.33 9.40
CA SER A 56 4.55 2.39 9.06
C SER A 56 5.23 3.73 8.79
N THR A 57 6.25 4.08 9.58
CA THR A 57 7.04 5.30 9.40
C THR A 57 7.85 5.26 8.10
N ILE A 58 8.49 4.15 7.79
CA ILE A 58 9.24 3.98 6.54
C ILE A 58 8.30 4.14 5.35
N ILE A 59 7.14 3.48 5.38
CA ILE A 59 6.13 3.60 4.33
C ILE A 59 5.68 5.07 4.18
N LEU A 60 5.36 5.74 5.27
CA LEU A 60 4.94 7.14 5.26
C LEU A 60 6.02 8.06 4.69
N VAL A 61 7.27 7.91 5.12
CA VAL A 61 8.39 8.74 4.64
C VAL A 61 8.67 8.50 3.17
N VAL A 62 8.69 7.24 2.74
CA VAL A 62 8.94 6.91 1.33
C VAL A 62 7.82 7.42 0.44
N PHE A 63 6.57 7.06 0.72
CA PHE A 63 5.45 7.45 -0.14
C PHE A 63 5.06 8.93 0.02
N GLY A 64 5.11 9.46 1.23
CA GLY A 64 4.87 10.88 1.50
C GLY A 64 5.97 11.76 0.91
N GLY A 65 7.22 11.40 1.12
CA GLY A 65 8.38 12.10 0.56
C GLY A 65 8.36 12.11 -0.97
N LEU A 66 8.10 10.95 -1.59
CA LEU A 66 7.93 10.86 -3.04
C LEU A 66 6.75 11.70 -3.55
N SER A 67 5.64 11.75 -2.82
CA SER A 67 4.49 12.59 -3.19
C SER A 67 4.82 14.08 -3.17
N ILE A 68 5.64 14.54 -2.22
CA ILE A 68 6.08 15.93 -2.12
C ILE A 68 7.11 16.25 -3.20
N PHE A 69 8.08 15.36 -3.41
CA PHE A 69 9.18 15.57 -4.34
C PHE A 69 8.73 15.57 -5.79
N LEU A 70 7.75 14.72 -6.10
CA LEU A 70 7.30 14.50 -7.46
C LEU A 70 5.98 15.21 -7.79
N LYS A 71 5.59 16.28 -7.22
CA LYS A 71 4.35 17.09 -7.46
C LYS A 71 3.76 17.04 -8.89
N ASN A 72 3.80 15.86 -9.53
CA ASN A 72 3.48 15.66 -10.93
C ASN A 72 2.33 14.68 -11.07
N GLU A 73 1.38 14.96 -11.97
CA GLU A 73 0.27 14.07 -12.32
C GLU A 73 0.74 12.67 -12.74
N ILE A 74 1.90 12.58 -13.41
CA ILE A 74 2.50 11.32 -13.85
C ILE A 74 2.76 10.41 -12.64
N PHE A 75 3.34 10.93 -11.58
CA PHE A 75 3.60 10.14 -10.37
C PHE A 75 2.31 9.66 -9.71
N PHE A 76 1.27 10.49 -9.70
CA PHE A 76 -0.04 10.08 -9.19
C PHE A 76 -0.62 8.90 -9.98
N LYS A 77 -0.45 8.91 -11.30
CA LYS A 77 -0.87 7.82 -12.19
C LYS A 77 -0.01 6.57 -12.08
N MET A 78 1.25 6.70 -11.66
CA MET A 78 2.16 5.57 -11.42
C MET A 78 1.95 4.88 -10.06
N LYS A 79 1.31 5.51 -9.09
CA LYS A 79 1.10 4.92 -7.76
C LYS A 79 0.51 3.50 -7.80
N PRO A 80 -0.55 3.21 -8.56
CA PRO A 80 -1.08 1.85 -8.64
C PRO A 80 -0.07 0.85 -9.20
N THR A 81 0.75 1.23 -10.17
CA THR A 81 1.82 0.37 -10.70
C THR A 81 2.82 0.00 -9.62
N ILE A 82 3.32 1.00 -8.88
CA ILE A 82 4.33 0.79 -7.83
C ILE A 82 3.77 -0.11 -6.73
N ILE A 83 2.55 0.14 -6.27
CA ILE A 83 1.90 -0.64 -5.22
C ILE A 83 1.68 -2.10 -5.66
N ASN A 84 1.15 -2.31 -6.86
CA ASN A 84 0.93 -3.66 -7.39
C ASN A 84 2.26 -4.40 -7.63
N ALA A 85 3.27 -3.73 -8.16
CA ALA A 85 4.61 -4.32 -8.32
C ALA A 85 5.23 -4.72 -6.97
N LEU A 86 5.04 -3.91 -5.93
CA LEU A 86 5.50 -4.22 -4.58
C LEU A 86 4.79 -5.45 -4.02
N PHE A 87 3.47 -5.54 -4.14
CA PHE A 87 2.72 -6.71 -3.70
C PHE A 87 3.14 -7.97 -4.47
N ALA A 88 3.30 -7.87 -5.79
CA ALA A 88 3.81 -8.98 -6.59
C ALA A 88 5.20 -9.43 -6.10
N ALA A 89 6.12 -8.50 -5.88
CA ALA A 89 7.47 -8.80 -5.41
C ALA A 89 7.47 -9.50 -4.03
N VAL A 90 6.63 -9.03 -3.09
CA VAL A 90 6.49 -9.66 -1.77
C VAL A 90 5.96 -11.09 -1.90
N LEU A 91 4.92 -11.31 -2.71
CA LEU A 91 4.35 -12.64 -2.90
C LEU A 91 5.33 -13.58 -3.61
N ILE A 92 6.03 -13.12 -4.64
CA ILE A 92 7.07 -13.92 -5.33
C ILE A 92 8.19 -14.26 -4.36
N GLY A 93 8.72 -13.27 -3.64
CA GLY A 93 9.77 -13.49 -2.64
C GLY A 93 9.36 -14.48 -1.57
N SER A 94 8.11 -14.41 -1.08
CA SER A 94 7.57 -15.34 -0.10
C SER A 94 7.45 -16.78 -0.63
N THR A 95 7.17 -16.93 -1.92
CA THR A 95 7.14 -18.24 -2.58
C THR A 95 8.55 -18.83 -2.68
N LEU A 96 9.54 -18.00 -3.03
CA LEU A 96 10.93 -18.44 -3.16
C LEU A 96 11.53 -18.97 -1.84
N ILE A 97 11.11 -18.39 -0.72
CA ILE A 97 11.56 -18.84 0.62
C ILE A 97 10.64 -19.92 1.22
N ASN A 98 9.72 -20.49 0.44
CA ASN A 98 8.73 -21.49 0.87
C ASN A 98 7.87 -21.07 2.08
N LYS A 99 7.59 -19.78 2.21
CA LYS A 99 6.71 -19.20 3.25
C LYS A 99 5.65 -18.30 2.63
N PRO A 100 4.62 -18.90 1.96
CA PRO A 100 3.60 -18.10 1.28
C PRO A 100 2.93 -17.10 2.23
N VAL A 101 3.01 -15.82 1.94
CA VAL A 101 2.43 -14.75 2.78
C VAL A 101 0.91 -14.90 2.88
N LEU A 102 0.23 -15.32 1.82
CA LEU A 102 -1.22 -15.53 1.85
C LEU A 102 -1.62 -16.60 2.86
N LYS A 103 -0.82 -17.66 3.03
CA LYS A 103 -1.05 -18.65 4.09
C LYS A 103 -0.96 -18.01 5.47
N MET A 104 0.04 -17.17 5.70
CA MET A 104 0.21 -16.49 7.00
C MET A 104 -0.96 -15.56 7.33
N LEU A 105 -1.55 -14.93 6.32
CA LEU A 105 -2.63 -13.97 6.50
C LEU A 105 -4.02 -14.63 6.56
N LEU A 106 -4.26 -15.69 5.81
CA LEU A 106 -5.60 -16.23 5.56
C LEU A 106 -5.84 -17.64 6.14
N ASN A 107 -4.83 -18.26 6.75
CA ASN A 107 -4.93 -19.63 7.30
C ASN A 107 -6.01 -19.77 8.39
N SER A 108 -6.39 -18.68 9.06
CA SER A 108 -7.49 -18.68 10.02
C SER A 108 -8.88 -18.77 9.36
N SER A 109 -8.99 -18.31 8.11
CA SER A 109 -10.26 -18.19 7.37
C SER A 109 -10.42 -19.22 6.26
N LEU A 110 -9.31 -19.70 5.72
CA LEU A 110 -9.28 -20.67 4.62
C LEU A 110 -8.41 -21.88 4.98
N LYS A 111 -8.87 -23.07 4.63
CA LYS A 111 -8.13 -24.32 4.86
C LYS A 111 -7.71 -24.92 3.52
N LEU A 112 -6.54 -24.57 3.05
CA LEU A 112 -5.95 -25.10 1.83
C LEU A 112 -4.75 -26.01 2.16
N THR A 113 -4.46 -26.92 1.24
CA THR A 113 -3.22 -27.69 1.28
C THR A 113 -2.00 -26.79 1.06
N ASP A 114 -0.80 -27.26 1.36
CA ASP A 114 0.41 -26.47 1.13
C ASP A 114 0.62 -26.17 -0.36
N GLU A 115 0.26 -27.11 -1.23
CA GLU A 115 0.25 -26.91 -2.68
C GLU A 115 -0.79 -25.85 -3.10
N GLY A 116 -1.98 -25.88 -2.51
CA GLY A 116 -3.04 -24.90 -2.73
C GLY A 116 -2.60 -23.49 -2.33
N TRP A 117 -1.92 -23.34 -1.19
CA TRP A 117 -1.36 -22.06 -0.76
C TRP A 117 -0.26 -21.56 -1.72
N GLY A 118 0.59 -22.45 -2.19
CA GLY A 118 1.61 -22.12 -3.19
C GLY A 118 1.00 -21.66 -4.51
N LEU A 119 -0.03 -22.35 -4.98
CA LEU A 119 -0.74 -21.99 -6.21
C LEU A 119 -1.46 -20.65 -6.05
N MET A 120 -2.18 -20.45 -4.95
CA MET A 120 -2.86 -19.20 -4.65
C MET A 120 -1.89 -18.02 -4.61
N ASN A 121 -0.75 -18.20 -3.97
CA ASN A 121 0.28 -17.15 -3.88
C ASN A 121 0.83 -16.77 -5.27
N LYS A 122 1.04 -17.75 -6.16
CA LYS A 122 1.45 -17.52 -7.56
C LYS A 122 0.36 -16.82 -8.37
N MET A 123 -0.90 -17.23 -8.22
CA MET A 123 -2.03 -16.60 -8.92
C MET A 123 -2.16 -15.13 -8.53
N TRP A 124 -2.10 -14.81 -7.25
CA TRP A 124 -2.15 -13.42 -6.78
C TRP A 124 -0.93 -12.61 -7.21
N SER A 125 0.26 -13.20 -7.21
CA SER A 125 1.46 -12.54 -7.74
C SER A 125 1.28 -12.14 -9.20
N SER A 126 0.81 -13.08 -10.02
CA SER A 126 0.54 -12.85 -11.45
C SER A 126 -0.54 -11.81 -11.66
N PHE A 127 -1.57 -11.80 -10.83
CA PHE A 127 -2.64 -10.82 -10.86
C PHE A 127 -2.15 -9.41 -10.56
N PHE A 128 -1.30 -9.22 -9.55
CA PHE A 128 -0.72 -7.92 -9.25
C PHE A 128 0.23 -7.44 -10.35
N ILE A 129 1.00 -8.34 -10.97
CA ILE A 129 1.81 -8.00 -12.16
C ILE A 129 0.90 -7.53 -13.29
N LEU A 130 -0.18 -8.24 -13.58
CA LEU A 130 -1.14 -7.86 -14.60
C LEU A 130 -1.73 -6.48 -14.33
N LEU A 131 -2.16 -6.19 -13.10
CA LEU A 131 -2.68 -4.88 -12.74
C LEU A 131 -1.64 -3.77 -12.88
N ALA A 132 -0.38 -4.02 -12.52
CA ALA A 132 0.70 -3.06 -12.70
C ALA A 132 0.93 -2.75 -14.18
N VAL A 133 1.01 -3.76 -15.02
CA VAL A 133 1.18 -3.61 -16.48
C VAL A 133 -0.01 -2.89 -17.11
N LEU A 134 -1.23 -3.29 -16.77
CA LEU A 134 -2.44 -2.64 -17.28
C LEU A 134 -2.50 -1.16 -16.89
N ASN A 135 -2.17 -0.82 -15.65
CA ASN A 135 -2.10 0.58 -15.23
C ASN A 135 -1.08 1.38 -16.06
N GLU A 136 0.12 0.82 -16.29
CA GLU A 136 1.15 1.48 -17.13
C GLU A 136 0.65 1.72 -18.56
N ILE A 137 0.02 0.73 -19.16
CA ILE A 137 -0.52 0.85 -20.51
C ILE A 137 -1.60 1.93 -20.55
N VAL A 138 -2.57 1.89 -19.65
CA VAL A 138 -3.73 2.78 -19.67
C VAL A 138 -3.31 4.23 -19.43
N TRP A 139 -2.51 4.52 -18.38
CA TRP A 139 -2.15 5.91 -18.11
C TRP A 139 -1.20 6.51 -19.17
N ARG A 140 -0.42 5.68 -19.89
CA ARG A 140 0.49 6.13 -20.96
C ARG A 140 -0.20 6.34 -22.29
N THR A 141 -1.26 5.59 -22.57
CA THR A 141 -1.92 5.56 -23.89
C THR A 141 -3.27 6.24 -23.92
N GLN A 142 -3.90 6.44 -22.78
CA GLN A 142 -5.26 6.96 -22.68
C GLN A 142 -5.31 8.32 -21.97
N THR A 143 -6.46 8.99 -22.07
CA THR A 143 -6.70 10.26 -21.37
C THR A 143 -6.84 10.02 -19.84
N THR A 144 -6.70 11.09 -19.07
CA THR A 144 -6.87 11.02 -17.60
C THR A 144 -8.25 10.52 -17.22
N ASP A 145 -9.30 10.92 -17.94
CA ASP A 145 -10.68 10.48 -17.67
C ASP A 145 -10.86 8.98 -17.90
N VAL A 146 -10.28 8.44 -18.98
CA VAL A 146 -10.27 6.99 -19.24
C VAL A 146 -9.49 6.25 -18.15
N TRP A 147 -8.35 6.77 -17.72
CA TRP A 147 -7.56 6.17 -16.65
C TRP A 147 -8.31 6.16 -15.30
N VAL A 148 -9.03 7.24 -14.96
CA VAL A 148 -9.87 7.29 -13.74
C VAL A 148 -10.98 6.24 -13.79
N ASN A 149 -11.68 6.12 -14.92
CA ASN A 149 -12.72 5.12 -15.12
C ASN A 149 -12.16 3.69 -15.05
N PHE A 150 -11.01 3.46 -15.64
CA PHE A 150 -10.30 2.18 -15.55
C PHE A 150 -9.92 1.85 -14.10
N LYS A 151 -9.40 2.81 -13.35
CA LYS A 151 -9.02 2.64 -11.95
C LYS A 151 -10.20 2.25 -11.06
N VAL A 152 -11.38 2.80 -11.31
CA VAL A 152 -12.58 2.54 -10.50
C VAL A 152 -13.31 1.30 -11.00
N PHE A 153 -13.73 1.29 -12.26
CA PHE A 153 -14.59 0.24 -12.82
C PHE A 153 -13.81 -0.92 -13.45
N GLY A 154 -12.72 -0.61 -14.15
CA GLY A 154 -11.90 -1.60 -14.82
C GLY A 154 -11.24 -2.55 -13.83
N ILE A 155 -10.54 -2.02 -12.83
CA ILE A 155 -9.88 -2.83 -11.81
C ILE A 155 -10.90 -3.62 -11.00
N MET A 156 -12.04 -3.04 -10.64
CA MET A 156 -13.11 -3.74 -9.94
C MET A 156 -13.64 -4.93 -10.75
N GLY A 157 -13.92 -4.73 -12.03
CA GLY A 157 -14.39 -5.79 -12.92
C GLY A 157 -13.37 -6.93 -13.06
N ILE A 158 -12.10 -6.59 -13.30
CA ILE A 158 -11.00 -7.56 -13.40
C ILE A 158 -10.83 -8.33 -12.09
N THR A 159 -10.93 -7.66 -10.94
CA THR A 159 -10.82 -8.29 -9.63
C THR A 159 -11.97 -9.27 -9.37
N ILE A 160 -13.20 -8.91 -9.74
CA ILE A 160 -14.35 -9.81 -9.62
C ILE A 160 -14.15 -11.07 -10.47
N VAL A 161 -13.76 -10.91 -11.73
CA VAL A 161 -13.48 -12.05 -12.62
C VAL A 161 -12.37 -12.93 -12.06
N PHE A 162 -11.29 -12.32 -11.59
CA PHE A 162 -10.18 -13.04 -10.98
C PHE A 162 -10.62 -13.81 -9.73
N THR A 163 -11.45 -13.22 -8.89
CA THR A 163 -11.98 -13.88 -7.68
C THR A 163 -12.86 -15.08 -8.04
N ILE A 164 -13.72 -14.96 -9.07
CA ILE A 164 -14.56 -16.06 -9.54
C ILE A 164 -13.71 -17.23 -10.05
N ILE A 165 -12.62 -16.95 -10.77
CA ILE A 165 -11.70 -17.99 -11.28
C ILE A 165 -11.05 -18.79 -10.14
N GLN A 166 -10.93 -18.22 -8.96
CA GLN A 166 -10.33 -18.87 -7.80
C GLN A 166 -11.30 -19.78 -7.02
N ILE A 167 -12.61 -19.65 -7.21
CA ILE A 167 -13.60 -20.43 -6.46
C ILE A 167 -13.33 -21.95 -6.49
N PRO A 168 -12.93 -22.56 -7.63
CA PRO A 168 -12.62 -23.99 -7.66
C PRO A 168 -11.39 -24.41 -6.83
N LEU A 169 -10.55 -23.44 -6.45
CA LEU A 169 -9.34 -23.67 -5.64
C LEU A 169 -9.64 -23.59 -4.13
N LEU A 170 -10.70 -22.87 -3.76
CA LEU A 170 -11.12 -22.66 -2.37
C LEU A 170 -12.01 -23.76 -1.85
#